data_9b0a2559362189b5376c189859edf991
#
_entry.id   9b0a2559362189b5376c189859edf991
#
_cell.length_a   1.000
_cell.length_b   1.000
_cell.length_c   1.000
_cell.angle_alpha   90.00
_cell.angle_beta   90.00
_cell.angle_gamma   90.00
#
_symmetry.space_group_name_H-M   'P 1'
#
loop_
_entity.id
_entity.type
_entity.pdbx_description
1 polymer ?
#
loop_
_entity_poly.entity_id
_entity_poly.type
_entity_poly.pdbx_seq_one_letter_code
_entity_poly.pdbx_strand_id
1 'polypeptide(L)'
;MSYNAYNNNAPAQDMFLDWDSAIETDGQEFVTLEEGDYNFEITGFERGRVPGSAKIPACNKAAITAVVRTAEGIATVKFDLILYRSLEWRISAFFRCIGQKKHGERLVMDWNRVVGSKGRAHFKPRKYTNNNGEEKVANDIERFIDYDPAFFKDDGGFVTLGPDDEIPF
;
A
#
# COMPACT_ATOMS: atom_id res chain seq x y z
N MET A 1 -27.42 11.17 -27.31
CA MET A 1 -27.07 9.77 -27.40
C MET A 1 -27.12 9.15 -26.02
N SER A 2 -28.06 8.29 -25.79
CA SER A 2 -28.16 7.71 -24.46
C SER A 2 -27.31 6.46 -24.39
N TYR A 3 -26.40 6.45 -23.46
CA TYR A 3 -25.64 5.27 -23.12
C TYR A 3 -26.42 4.41 -22.16
N ASN A 4 -27.54 3.94 -22.62
CA ASN A 4 -28.36 3.06 -21.80
C ASN A 4 -27.73 1.72 -21.55
N ALA A 5 -26.56 1.54 -22.05
CA ALA A 5 -26.03 0.21 -22.04
C ALA A 5 -24.81 0.06 -21.17
N TYR A 6 -24.88 0.65 -20.01
CA TYR A 6 -24.02 0.15 -18.97
C TYR A 6 -24.57 -1.21 -18.54
N ASN A 7 -24.60 -2.11 -19.49
CA ASN A 7 -24.92 -3.45 -19.10
C ASN A 7 -23.64 -4.07 -18.52
N ASN A 8 -23.82 -4.85 -17.53
CA ASN A 8 -22.73 -5.49 -16.80
C ASN A 8 -21.89 -6.44 -17.66
N ASN A 9 -22.30 -6.61 -18.92
CA ASN A 9 -21.61 -7.50 -19.83
C ASN A 9 -20.59 -6.80 -20.74
N ALA A 10 -20.43 -5.47 -20.58
CA ALA A 10 -19.47 -4.71 -21.35
C ALA A 10 -18.62 -3.80 -20.45
N PRO A 11 -17.83 -4.38 -19.53
CA PRO A 11 -17.07 -3.60 -18.55
C PRO A 11 -16.07 -2.64 -19.19
N ALA A 12 -15.63 -2.93 -20.40
CA ALA A 12 -14.70 -2.05 -21.11
C ALA A 12 -15.34 -0.72 -21.52
N GLN A 13 -16.65 -0.71 -21.74
CA GLN A 13 -17.36 0.53 -22.11
C GLN A 13 -17.55 1.44 -20.92
N ASP A 14 -17.64 0.90 -19.73
CA ASP A 14 -17.79 1.68 -18.50
C ASP A 14 -16.50 2.41 -18.10
N MET A 15 -15.39 2.05 -18.70
CA MET A 15 -14.11 2.65 -18.38
C MET A 15 -13.82 3.92 -19.19
N PHE A 16 -14.61 4.17 -20.22
CA PHE A 16 -14.36 5.29 -21.13
C PHE A 16 -15.42 6.36 -20.99
N LEU A 17 -14.98 7.62 -20.98
CA LEU A 17 -15.87 8.76 -21.03
C LEU A 17 -15.90 9.30 -22.43
N ASP A 18 -17.10 9.64 -22.90
CA ASP A 18 -17.28 10.39 -24.11
C ASP A 18 -17.05 11.89 -23.86
N TRP A 19 -16.92 12.64 -24.93
CA TRP A 19 -16.68 14.08 -24.85
C TRP A 19 -17.79 14.84 -24.13
N ASP A 20 -19.01 14.31 -24.12
CA ASP A 20 -20.18 14.91 -23.51
C ASP A 20 -20.71 14.10 -22.31
N SER A 21 -19.94 13.16 -21.80
CA SER A 21 -20.33 12.37 -20.64
C SER A 21 -20.46 13.23 -19.42
N ALA A 22 -21.44 12.93 -18.58
CA ALA A 22 -21.57 13.57 -17.28
C ALA A 22 -20.50 13.06 -16.32
N ILE A 23 -19.92 13.96 -15.58
CA ILE A 23 -18.99 13.63 -14.50
C ILE A 23 -19.79 13.56 -13.21
N GLU A 24 -19.80 12.39 -12.59
CA GLU A 24 -20.61 12.14 -11.40
C GLU A 24 -19.80 11.95 -10.13
N THR A 25 -18.50 11.69 -10.27
CA THR A 25 -17.64 11.31 -9.15
C THR A 25 -16.41 12.19 -9.13
N ASP A 26 -16.13 12.78 -7.99
CA ASP A 26 -14.92 13.57 -7.78
C ASP A 26 -13.70 12.71 -7.39
N GLY A 27 -13.91 11.42 -7.23
CA GLY A 27 -12.87 10.51 -6.77
C GLY A 27 -12.92 10.32 -5.26
N GLN A 28 -11.97 9.52 -4.78
CA GLN A 28 -11.85 9.27 -3.34
C GLN A 28 -11.00 10.36 -2.70
N GLU A 29 -11.42 10.80 -1.53
CA GLU A 29 -10.63 11.75 -0.78
C GLU A 29 -9.38 11.08 -0.21
N PHE A 30 -8.28 11.81 -0.27
CA PHE A 30 -7.04 11.41 0.37
C PHE A 30 -7.00 11.97 1.78
N VAL A 31 -6.76 11.11 2.75
CA VAL A 31 -6.78 11.50 4.15
C VAL A 31 -5.41 11.31 4.79
N THR A 32 -5.15 12.07 5.84
CA THR A 32 -3.98 11.89 6.69
C THR A 32 -4.39 11.08 7.91
N LEU A 33 -3.66 9.99 8.17
CA LEU A 33 -3.94 9.13 9.32
C LEU A 33 -3.43 9.77 10.61
N GLU A 34 -4.17 9.59 11.67
CA GLU A 34 -3.66 9.83 13.02
C GLU A 34 -2.68 8.71 13.39
N GLU A 35 -1.81 8.97 14.35
CA GLU A 35 -0.88 7.94 14.82
C GLU A 35 -1.64 6.73 15.34
N GLY A 36 -1.26 5.53 14.89
CA GLY A 36 -1.91 4.30 15.29
C GLY A 36 -1.58 3.14 14.36
N ASP A 37 -2.15 1.99 14.68
CA ASP A 37 -1.97 0.77 13.91
C ASP A 37 -3.08 0.63 12.87
N TYR A 38 -2.69 0.42 11.62
CA TYR A 38 -3.64 0.28 10.51
C TYR A 38 -3.23 -0.87 9.60
N ASN A 39 -4.23 -1.53 9.04
CA ASN A 39 -4.03 -2.47 7.96
C ASN A 39 -3.81 -1.72 6.65
N PHE A 40 -2.92 -2.23 5.82
CA PHE A 40 -2.63 -1.64 4.52
C PHE A 40 -2.57 -2.72 3.44
N GLU A 41 -2.67 -2.28 2.20
CA GLU A 41 -2.48 -3.10 1.02
C GLU A 41 -1.42 -2.47 0.13
N ILE A 42 -0.51 -3.28 -0.39
CA ILE A 42 0.50 -2.82 -1.32
C ILE A 42 -0.12 -2.68 -2.72
N THR A 43 -0.11 -1.48 -3.26
CA THR A 43 -0.68 -1.19 -4.57
C THR A 43 0.36 -0.90 -5.64
N GLY A 44 1.60 -0.62 -5.25
CA GLY A 44 2.65 -0.30 -6.20
C GLY A 44 4.02 -0.72 -5.75
N PHE A 45 4.86 -1.06 -6.71
CA PHE A 45 6.25 -1.39 -6.51
C PHE A 45 7.05 -0.93 -7.71
N GLU A 46 8.14 -0.22 -7.47
CA GLU A 46 9.07 0.18 -8.52
C GLU A 46 10.50 -0.08 -8.08
N ARG A 47 11.32 -0.55 -9.00
CA ARG A 47 12.75 -0.70 -8.79
C ARG A 47 13.43 0.64 -9.04
N GLY A 48 14.29 1.04 -8.14
CA GLY A 48 15.02 2.29 -8.26
C GLY A 48 16.43 2.18 -7.69
N ARG A 49 17.10 3.32 -7.63
CA ARG A 49 18.42 3.42 -7.04
C ARG A 49 18.53 4.65 -6.15
N VAL A 50 19.28 4.51 -5.06
CA VAL A 50 19.68 5.65 -4.25
C VAL A 50 21.01 6.15 -4.79
N PRO A 51 21.20 7.48 -4.85
CA PRO A 51 22.40 8.07 -5.44
C PRO A 51 23.66 7.93 -4.59
N GLY A 52 23.51 7.43 -3.40
CA GLY A 52 24.61 7.36 -2.46
C GLY A 52 24.75 8.61 -1.60
N SER A 53 25.23 8.40 -0.39
CA SER A 53 25.46 9.46 0.58
C SER A 53 26.72 9.13 1.38
N ALA A 54 27.07 9.99 2.34
CA ALA A 54 28.19 9.72 3.23
C ALA A 54 28.01 8.45 4.08
N LYS A 55 26.75 8.02 4.27
CA LYS A 55 26.42 6.87 5.13
C LYS A 55 26.19 5.59 4.34
N ILE A 56 25.66 5.70 3.13
CA ILE A 56 25.24 4.55 2.31
C ILE A 56 25.74 4.78 0.88
N PRO A 57 26.48 3.83 0.27
CA PRO A 57 26.86 3.96 -1.13
C PRO A 57 25.63 3.84 -2.04
N ALA A 58 25.79 4.23 -3.30
CA ALA A 58 24.75 4.06 -4.30
C ALA A 58 24.37 2.57 -4.40
N CYS A 59 23.09 2.28 -4.29
CA CYS A 59 22.59 0.90 -4.33
C CYS A 59 21.13 0.88 -4.79
N ASN A 60 20.61 -0.33 -4.98
CA ASN A 60 19.22 -0.52 -5.39
C ASN A 60 18.27 -0.20 -4.24
N LYS A 61 17.06 0.21 -4.61
CA LYS A 61 15.95 0.35 -3.66
C LYS A 61 14.67 -0.18 -4.27
N ALA A 62 13.76 -0.57 -3.41
CA ALA A 62 12.39 -0.90 -3.76
C ALA A 62 11.50 0.25 -3.29
N ALA A 63 10.86 0.95 -4.22
CA ALA A 63 9.89 2.00 -3.91
C ALA A 63 8.51 1.37 -3.82
N ILE A 64 7.92 1.42 -2.64
CA ILE A 64 6.66 0.76 -2.33
C ILE A 64 5.58 1.80 -2.12
N THR A 65 4.41 1.55 -2.69
CA THR A 65 3.20 2.33 -2.42
C THR A 65 2.18 1.43 -1.75
N ALA A 66 1.65 1.90 -0.64
CA ALA A 66 0.62 1.20 0.12
C ALA A 66 -0.56 2.12 0.37
N VAL A 67 -1.74 1.55 0.55
CA VAL A 67 -2.95 2.30 0.87
C VAL A 67 -3.61 1.74 2.11
N VAL A 68 -4.18 2.65 2.90
CA VAL A 68 -5.04 2.33 4.05
C VAL A 68 -6.43 2.87 3.72
N ARG A 69 -7.42 2.00 3.74
CA ARG A 69 -8.80 2.40 3.50
C ARG A 69 -9.47 2.72 4.82
N THR A 70 -10.01 3.92 4.91
CA THR A 70 -10.74 4.36 6.10
C THR A 70 -12.17 4.74 5.71
N ALA A 71 -13.03 4.93 6.71
CA ALA A 71 -14.39 5.42 6.49
C ALA A 71 -14.42 6.80 5.85
N GLU A 72 -13.38 7.60 6.03
CA GLU A 72 -13.28 8.97 5.54
C GLU A 72 -12.63 9.06 4.15
N GLY A 73 -11.92 8.01 3.71
CA GLY A 73 -11.24 8.01 2.42
C GLY A 73 -10.02 7.10 2.42
N ILE A 74 -9.10 7.37 1.51
CA ILE A 74 -7.89 6.59 1.34
C ILE A 74 -6.68 7.36 1.83
N ALA A 75 -5.86 6.71 2.66
CA ALA A 75 -4.55 7.22 3.03
C ALA A 75 -3.49 6.48 2.20
N THR A 76 -2.66 7.22 1.50
CA THR A 76 -1.56 6.66 0.71
C THR A 76 -0.25 6.87 1.45
N VAL A 77 0.57 5.84 1.49
CA VAL A 77 1.92 5.93 2.03
C VAL A 77 2.91 5.40 1.00
N LYS A 78 4.02 6.12 0.86
CA LYS A 78 5.13 5.70 0.01
C LYS A 78 6.37 5.58 0.87
N PHE A 79 7.10 4.49 0.68
CA PHE A 79 8.34 4.26 1.41
C PHE A 79 9.33 3.49 0.55
N ASP A 80 10.59 3.64 0.86
CA ASP A 80 11.68 2.96 0.18
C ASP A 80 12.29 1.90 1.08
N LEU A 81 12.56 0.74 0.51
CA LEU A 81 13.37 -0.30 1.12
C LEU A 81 14.72 -0.29 0.41
N ILE A 82 15.73 0.15 1.12
CA ILE A 82 17.08 0.29 0.56
C ILE A 82 17.79 -1.05 0.67
N LEU A 83 18.23 -1.60 -0.48
CA LEU A 83 18.84 -2.92 -0.55
C LEU A 83 20.33 -2.84 -0.18
N TYR A 84 20.56 -2.55 1.08
CA TYR A 84 21.89 -2.44 1.67
C TYR A 84 21.96 -3.28 2.94
N ARG A 85 23.07 -3.93 3.17
CA ARG A 85 23.19 -4.93 4.24
C ARG A 85 22.83 -4.38 5.63
N SER A 86 23.24 -3.17 5.95
CA SER A 86 22.95 -2.58 7.26
C SER A 86 21.46 -2.29 7.47
N LEU A 87 20.66 -2.25 6.40
CA LEU A 87 19.23 -2.02 6.44
C LEU A 87 18.41 -3.28 6.17
N GLU A 88 19.06 -4.44 6.16
CA GLU A 88 18.42 -5.74 5.94
C GLU A 88 17.32 -6.03 6.97
N TRP A 89 17.49 -5.57 8.20
CA TRP A 89 16.50 -5.73 9.26
C TRP A 89 15.14 -5.13 8.89
N ARG A 90 15.15 -4.00 8.20
CA ARG A 90 13.92 -3.33 7.76
C ARG A 90 13.26 -4.10 6.63
N ILE A 91 14.03 -4.61 5.71
CA ILE A 91 13.54 -5.46 4.61
C ILE A 91 12.93 -6.74 5.18
N SER A 92 13.62 -7.35 6.13
CA SER A 92 13.12 -8.54 6.84
C SER A 92 11.80 -8.26 7.54
N ALA A 93 11.71 -7.14 8.26
CA ALA A 93 10.49 -6.72 8.94
C ALA A 93 9.33 -6.51 7.95
N PHE A 94 9.62 -5.94 6.79
CA PHE A 94 8.61 -5.75 5.75
C PHE A 94 8.06 -7.10 5.24
N PHE A 95 8.94 -8.05 4.90
CA PHE A 95 8.48 -9.36 4.42
C PHE A 95 7.76 -10.16 5.48
N ARG A 96 8.13 -10.04 6.74
CA ARG A 96 7.35 -10.63 7.85
C ARG A 96 5.97 -9.98 7.96
N CYS A 97 5.91 -8.68 7.76
CA CYS A 97 4.66 -7.92 7.82
C CYS A 97 3.64 -8.37 6.79
N ILE A 98 4.08 -8.68 5.57
CA ILE A 98 3.20 -9.11 4.49
C ILE A 98 3.02 -10.63 4.42
N GLY A 99 3.52 -11.36 5.41
CA GLY A 99 3.31 -12.80 5.51
C GLY A 99 4.18 -13.66 4.62
N GLN A 100 5.24 -13.11 4.05
CA GLN A 100 6.13 -13.84 3.14
C GLN A 100 7.42 -14.33 3.79
N LYS A 101 7.58 -14.07 5.07
CA LYS A 101 8.74 -14.53 5.84
C LYS A 101 8.32 -14.75 7.29
N LYS A 102 8.85 -15.81 7.90
CA LYS A 102 8.73 -16.02 9.34
C LYS A 102 9.97 -15.48 10.04
N HIS A 103 9.83 -15.20 11.32
CA HIS A 103 10.94 -14.71 12.13
C HIS A 103 12.09 -15.74 12.14
N GLY A 104 13.29 -15.29 11.82
CA GLY A 104 14.46 -16.15 11.77
C GLY A 104 14.63 -17.00 10.49
N GLU A 105 13.64 -16.97 9.62
CA GLU A 105 13.68 -17.72 8.35
C GLU A 105 14.60 -17.04 7.34
N ARG A 106 15.34 -17.85 6.56
CA ARG A 106 16.06 -17.34 5.42
C ARG A 106 15.11 -17.19 4.24
N LEU A 107 15.07 -15.99 3.64
CA LEU A 107 14.19 -15.71 2.50
C LEU A 107 14.98 -15.15 1.33
N VAL A 108 14.74 -15.69 0.15
CA VAL A 108 15.11 -15.03 -1.09
C VAL A 108 13.96 -14.12 -1.49
N MET A 109 14.22 -12.81 -1.59
CA MET A 109 13.18 -11.81 -1.87
C MET A 109 12.50 -12.07 -3.20
N ASP A 110 11.18 -12.18 -3.17
CA ASP A 110 10.36 -12.32 -4.38
C ASP A 110 9.48 -11.07 -4.52
N TRP A 111 9.97 -10.11 -5.26
CA TRP A 111 9.29 -8.83 -5.47
C TRP A 111 8.04 -8.95 -6.34
N ASN A 112 7.91 -10.04 -7.10
CA ASN A 112 6.72 -10.27 -7.94
C ASN A 112 5.46 -10.56 -7.12
N ARG A 113 5.63 -10.93 -5.85
CA ARG A 113 4.53 -11.25 -4.95
C ARG A 113 4.18 -10.11 -3.99
N VAL A 114 4.84 -8.98 -4.12
CA VAL A 114 4.69 -7.87 -3.16
C VAL A 114 3.40 -7.09 -3.43
N VAL A 115 3.11 -6.74 -4.68
CA VAL A 115 1.88 -6.01 -5.02
C VAL A 115 0.67 -6.90 -4.77
N GLY A 116 -0.33 -6.35 -4.09
CA GLY A 116 -1.52 -7.08 -3.66
C GLY A 116 -1.41 -7.69 -2.27
N SER A 117 -0.22 -7.70 -1.69
CA SER A 117 -0.02 -8.19 -0.33
C SER A 117 -0.62 -7.23 0.69
N LYS A 118 -1.05 -7.77 1.81
CA LYS A 118 -1.61 -7.00 2.93
C LYS A 118 -0.73 -7.15 4.16
N GLY A 119 -0.70 -6.08 4.94
CA GLY A 119 0.04 -6.06 6.19
C GLY A 119 -0.58 -5.10 7.18
N ARG A 120 0.02 -5.03 8.34
CA ARG A 120 -0.36 -4.08 9.38
C ARG A 120 0.89 -3.38 9.89
N ALA A 121 0.79 -2.09 10.11
CA ALA A 121 1.91 -1.29 10.55
C ALA A 121 1.46 -0.20 11.50
N HIS A 122 2.41 0.29 12.29
CA HIS A 122 2.20 1.48 13.09
C HIS A 122 2.55 2.70 12.23
N PHE A 123 1.54 3.53 11.98
CA PHE A 123 1.67 4.75 11.19
C PHE A 123 1.81 5.95 12.12
N LYS A 124 2.64 6.88 11.70
CA LYS A 124 2.82 8.16 12.39
C LYS A 124 2.92 9.26 11.37
N PRO A 125 2.08 10.30 11.45
CA PRO A 125 2.17 11.40 10.50
C PRO A 125 3.52 12.11 10.63
N ARG A 126 4.10 12.48 9.49
CA ARG A 126 5.38 13.16 9.41
C ARG A 126 5.20 14.51 8.73
N LYS A 127 5.60 15.55 9.43
CA LYS A 127 5.60 16.90 8.87
C LYS A 127 6.84 17.09 7.97
N TYR A 128 6.62 17.73 6.84
CA TYR A 128 7.71 18.08 5.92
C TYR A 128 7.39 19.38 5.21
N THR A 129 8.41 20.03 4.67
CA THR A 129 8.26 21.22 3.86
C THR A 129 8.48 20.86 2.40
N ASN A 130 7.51 21.18 1.54
CA ASN A 130 7.64 20.90 0.11
C ASN A 130 8.55 21.92 -0.59
N ASN A 131 8.75 21.75 -1.90
CA ASN A 131 9.62 22.64 -2.69
C ASN A 131 9.11 24.07 -2.77
N ASN A 132 7.82 24.30 -2.48
CA ASN A 132 7.21 25.64 -2.49
C ASN A 132 7.30 26.32 -1.12
N GLY A 133 7.93 25.70 -0.14
CA GLY A 133 8.04 26.23 1.22
C GLY A 133 6.79 26.00 2.08
N GLU A 134 5.82 25.22 1.58
CA GLU A 134 4.60 24.91 2.33
C GLU A 134 4.82 23.74 3.29
N GLU A 135 4.31 23.87 4.50
CA GLU A 135 4.31 22.77 5.46
C GLU A 135 3.21 21.76 5.11
N LYS A 136 3.59 20.51 4.93
CA LYS A 136 2.69 19.41 4.60
C LYS A 136 2.86 18.28 5.59
N VAL A 137 1.87 17.37 5.61
CA VAL A 137 1.90 16.18 6.44
C VAL A 137 1.80 14.98 5.53
N ALA A 138 2.71 14.03 5.70
CA ALA A 138 2.70 12.77 4.98
C ALA A 138 2.33 11.63 5.93
N ASN A 139 1.65 10.64 5.40
CA ASN A 139 1.48 9.37 6.09
C ASN A 139 2.79 8.60 6.01
N ASP A 140 3.26 8.10 7.13
CA ASP A 140 4.53 7.38 7.19
C ASP A 140 4.40 6.17 8.08
N ILE A 141 5.19 5.14 7.80
CA ILE A 141 5.23 3.92 8.60
C ILE A 141 6.39 4.05 9.59
N GLU A 142 6.09 4.02 10.87
CA GLU A 142 7.10 4.02 11.91
C GLU A 142 7.71 2.63 12.10
N ARG A 143 6.86 1.60 12.12
CA ARG A 143 7.32 0.21 12.23
C ARG A 143 6.33 -0.75 11.61
N PHE A 144 6.83 -1.86 11.12
CA PHE A 144 6.03 -2.96 10.59
C PHE A 144 5.64 -3.90 11.73
N ILE A 145 4.41 -4.44 11.64
CA ILE A 145 3.90 -5.42 12.60
C ILE A 145 3.89 -6.78 11.88
N ASP A 146 4.36 -7.82 12.55
CA ASP A 146 4.41 -9.16 11.97
C ASP A 146 3.01 -9.61 11.55
N TYR A 147 2.95 -10.31 10.43
CA TYR A 147 1.69 -10.74 9.82
C TYR A 147 0.90 -11.65 10.75
N ASP A 148 -0.39 -11.36 10.86
CA ASP A 148 -1.35 -12.22 11.53
C ASP A 148 -2.64 -12.18 10.70
N PRO A 149 -3.12 -13.32 10.17
CA PRO A 149 -4.35 -13.34 9.37
C PRO A 149 -5.57 -12.81 10.13
N ALA A 150 -5.54 -12.85 11.46
CA ALA A 150 -6.62 -12.30 12.29
C ALA A 150 -6.82 -10.80 12.09
N PHE A 151 -5.79 -10.07 11.67
CA PHE A 151 -5.89 -8.62 11.43
C PHE A 151 -6.83 -8.27 10.29
N PHE A 152 -7.10 -9.20 9.37
CA PHE A 152 -7.82 -8.94 8.13
C PHE A 152 -9.22 -9.54 8.09
N LYS A 153 -9.69 -10.11 9.19
CA LYS A 153 -11.01 -10.77 9.24
C LYS A 153 -12.18 -9.80 9.11
N ASP A 154 -12.01 -8.57 9.61
CA ASP A 154 -13.07 -7.58 9.66
C ASP A 154 -12.73 -6.33 8.82
N ASP A 155 -11.79 -6.46 7.89
CA ASP A 155 -11.28 -5.33 7.16
C ASP A 155 -12.23 -4.90 6.05
N GLY A 156 -13.13 -3.98 6.35
CA GLY A 156 -13.96 -3.28 5.37
C GLY A 156 -14.86 -4.15 4.51
N GLY A 157 -15.26 -5.31 5.01
CA GLY A 157 -16.07 -6.24 4.23
C GLY A 157 -15.27 -7.07 3.24
N PHE A 158 -13.96 -6.87 3.18
CA PHE A 158 -13.07 -7.71 2.39
C PHE A 158 -12.55 -8.85 3.23
N VAL A 159 -13.25 -9.96 3.17
CA VAL A 159 -12.76 -11.20 3.76
C VAL A 159 -12.02 -11.94 2.67
N THR A 160 -10.70 -12.03 2.82
CA THR A 160 -9.94 -12.96 1.99
C THR A 160 -10.15 -14.34 2.58
N LEU A 161 -11.05 -15.10 1.98
CA LEU A 161 -11.28 -16.47 2.40
C LEU A 161 -10.09 -17.34 2.00
N GLY A 162 -9.53 -18.03 2.96
CA GLY A 162 -8.61 -19.10 2.66
C GLY A 162 -9.32 -20.27 1.98
N PRO A 163 -8.57 -21.21 1.42
CA PRO A 163 -9.17 -22.34 0.72
C PRO A 163 -10.04 -23.24 1.61
N ASP A 164 -9.89 -23.14 2.93
CA ASP A 164 -10.63 -23.94 3.89
C ASP A 164 -11.75 -23.15 4.59
N ASP A 165 -11.93 -21.88 4.23
CA ASP A 165 -12.96 -21.06 4.86
C ASP A 165 -14.29 -21.21 4.15
N GLU A 166 -15.32 -21.55 4.91
CA GLU A 166 -16.66 -21.54 4.37
C GLU A 166 -17.20 -20.13 4.25
N ILE A 167 -17.86 -19.86 3.14
CA ILE A 167 -18.53 -18.59 2.94
C ILE A 167 -19.76 -18.55 3.84
N PRO A 168 -19.84 -17.64 4.81
CA PRO A 168 -21.06 -17.53 5.63
C PRO A 168 -22.15 -16.86 4.80
N PHE A 169 -23.18 -17.59 4.55
CA PHE A 169 -24.40 -17.06 3.96
C PHE A 169 -25.47 -16.93 5.03
#